data_d60d9fd6a91c61674a132957c022586c
#
_entry.id   d60d9fd6a91c61674a132957c022586c
#
_cell.length_a   1.000
_cell.length_b   1.000
_cell.length_c   1.000
_cell.angle_alpha   90.00
_cell.angle_beta   90.00
_cell.angle_gamma   90.00
#
_symmetry.space_group_name_H-M   'P 1'
#
loop_
_entity.id
_entity.type
_entity.pdbx_description
1 polymer ?
#
loop_
_entity_poly.entity_id
_entity_poly.type
_entity_poly.pdbx_seq_one_letter_code
_entity_poly.pdbx_strand_id
1 'polypeptide(L)'
;MEEALYSQLGFFNTDIVRSDKEGDFLTSPEVSKYFGKIIRNWINSKSNLKNIIEIGSGTGSLIEQIGIKEITAVELSSTARDELIKKGIKTYTTINELNTNTSDLIFGNEILDNIPCSIGIYRDQGWYEKVVLLEDTSCLLYTSDAADECHS
;
A
#
# COMPACT_ATOMS: atom_id res chain seq x y z
N MET A 1 8.94 7.81 -7.61
CA MET A 1 8.63 6.77 -6.60
C MET A 1 7.67 5.73 -7.16
N GLU A 2 6.60 6.11 -7.83
CA GLU A 2 5.64 5.19 -8.45
C GLU A 2 6.31 4.20 -9.41
N GLU A 3 7.15 4.71 -10.34
CA GLU A 3 7.92 3.88 -11.28
C GLU A 3 8.78 2.84 -10.56
N ALA A 4 9.48 3.22 -9.50
CA ALA A 4 10.36 2.31 -8.76
C ALA A 4 9.59 1.24 -7.96
N LEU A 5 8.38 1.54 -7.51
CA LEU A 5 7.59 0.63 -6.69
C LEU A 5 6.64 -0.24 -7.51
N TYR A 6 5.95 0.34 -8.51
CA TYR A 6 4.78 -0.27 -9.13
C TYR A 6 4.84 -0.41 -10.65
N SER A 7 5.92 0.02 -11.34
CA SER A 7 6.11 -0.29 -12.76
C SER A 7 6.24 -1.78 -13.00
N GLN A 8 6.27 -2.20 -14.25
CA GLN A 8 6.44 -3.60 -14.62
C GLN A 8 7.71 -4.25 -14.02
N LEU A 9 8.77 -3.47 -13.82
CA LEU A 9 10.02 -3.88 -13.17
C LEU A 9 10.11 -3.34 -11.72
N GLY A 10 9.03 -2.78 -11.22
CA GLY A 10 8.98 -2.16 -9.90
C GLY A 10 9.06 -3.17 -8.76
N PHE A 11 9.49 -2.69 -7.61
CA PHE A 11 9.76 -3.50 -6.42
C PHE A 11 8.61 -4.44 -6.04
N PHE A 12 7.35 -3.99 -6.13
CA PHE A 12 6.17 -4.79 -5.75
C PHE A 12 5.56 -5.60 -6.90
N ASN A 13 6.03 -5.45 -8.15
CA ASN A 13 5.53 -6.18 -9.32
C ASN A 13 6.48 -7.29 -9.79
N THR A 14 7.39 -7.73 -8.95
CA THR A 14 8.24 -8.91 -9.21
C THR A 14 7.50 -10.19 -8.81
N ASP A 15 7.98 -11.34 -9.31
CA ASP A 15 7.42 -12.67 -9.00
C ASP A 15 7.60 -13.09 -7.52
N ILE A 16 8.29 -12.29 -6.73
CA ILE A 16 8.56 -12.54 -5.31
C ILE A 16 7.64 -11.70 -4.45
N VAL A 17 6.96 -12.34 -3.52
CA VAL A 17 6.25 -11.64 -2.43
C VAL A 17 7.29 -11.02 -1.51
N ARG A 18 7.32 -9.68 -1.41
CA ARG A 18 8.35 -8.97 -0.64
C ARG A 18 8.11 -8.97 0.87
N SER A 19 6.85 -8.91 1.28
CA SER A 19 6.44 -8.96 2.69
C SER A 19 6.04 -10.39 3.08
N ASP A 20 7.02 -11.26 3.32
CA ASP A 20 6.82 -12.61 3.84
C ASP A 20 8.10 -13.08 4.54
N LYS A 21 8.02 -14.22 5.23
CA LYS A 21 9.15 -14.84 5.94
C LYS A 21 10.35 -15.16 5.02
N GLU A 22 10.10 -15.38 3.75
CA GLU A 22 11.10 -15.60 2.71
C GLU A 22 11.37 -14.33 1.87
N GLY A 23 10.70 -13.22 2.18
CA GLY A 23 10.82 -11.93 1.50
C GLY A 23 11.89 -11.02 2.10
N ASP A 24 11.88 -9.75 1.65
CA ASP A 24 12.90 -8.76 2.03
C ASP A 24 12.67 -8.18 3.43
N PHE A 25 11.44 -8.22 3.95
CA PHE A 25 11.10 -7.66 5.26
C PHE A 25 9.91 -8.38 5.91
N LEU A 26 9.89 -8.36 7.25
CA LEU A 26 8.79 -8.90 8.05
C LEU A 26 7.92 -7.76 8.55
N THR A 27 6.62 -7.89 8.37
CA THR A 27 5.63 -6.96 8.92
C THR A 27 5.14 -7.40 10.30
N SER A 28 4.48 -6.51 11.03
CA SER A 28 3.99 -6.79 12.39
C SER A 28 3.14 -8.07 12.49
N PRO A 29 2.24 -8.38 11.53
CA PRO A 29 1.51 -9.66 11.53
C PRO A 29 2.40 -10.90 11.42
N GLU A 30 3.49 -10.81 10.66
CA GLU A 30 4.40 -11.94 10.45
C GLU A 30 5.29 -12.19 11.67
N VAL A 31 5.63 -11.13 12.40
CA VAL A 31 6.40 -11.22 13.64
C VAL A 31 5.58 -11.82 14.77
N SER A 32 4.30 -11.49 14.88
CA SER A 32 3.46 -11.91 16.02
C SER A 32 2.00 -12.14 15.66
N LYS A 33 1.54 -13.37 15.86
CA LYS A 33 0.12 -13.74 15.78
C LYS A 33 -0.79 -13.00 16.78
N TYR A 34 -0.23 -12.35 17.79
CA TYR A 34 -1.02 -11.59 18.75
C TYR A 34 -1.45 -10.22 18.18
N PHE A 35 -0.75 -9.71 17.18
CA PHE A 35 -1.09 -8.44 16.56
C PHE A 35 -2.51 -8.46 15.97
N GLY A 36 -2.82 -9.43 15.12
CA GLY A 36 -4.16 -9.57 14.55
C GLY A 36 -5.25 -9.82 15.61
N LYS A 37 -4.93 -10.51 16.72
CA LYS A 37 -5.87 -10.69 17.83
C LYS A 37 -6.19 -9.38 18.55
N ILE A 38 -5.21 -8.48 18.70
CA ILE A 38 -5.42 -7.16 19.30
C ILE A 38 -6.35 -6.34 18.40
N ILE A 39 -6.08 -6.31 17.10
CA ILE A 39 -6.92 -5.60 16.11
C ILE A 39 -8.34 -6.20 16.11
N ARG A 40 -8.48 -7.53 16.09
CA ARG A 40 -9.79 -8.19 16.20
C ARG A 40 -10.57 -7.75 17.43
N ASN A 41 -9.93 -7.76 18.59
CA ASN A 41 -10.57 -7.35 19.83
C ASN A 41 -11.01 -5.89 19.79
N TRP A 42 -10.20 -5.03 19.19
CA TRP A 42 -10.55 -3.63 19.00
C TRP A 42 -11.74 -3.48 18.04
N ILE A 43 -11.75 -4.17 16.89
CA ILE A 43 -12.88 -4.18 15.94
C ILE A 43 -14.15 -4.65 16.65
N ASN A 44 -14.09 -5.77 17.37
CA ASN A 44 -15.24 -6.33 18.08
C ASN A 44 -15.75 -5.43 19.22
N SER A 45 -14.91 -4.53 19.74
CA SER A 45 -15.33 -3.53 20.73
C SER A 45 -16.17 -2.40 20.14
N LYS A 46 -16.21 -2.27 18.81
CA LYS A 46 -17.02 -1.30 18.09
C LYS A 46 -18.33 -1.91 17.67
N SER A 47 -19.43 -1.20 17.94
CA SER A 47 -20.76 -1.70 17.58
C SER A 47 -20.97 -1.63 16.07
N ASN A 48 -21.41 -2.74 15.46
CA ASN A 48 -21.96 -2.78 14.12
C ASN A 48 -21.00 -2.53 12.95
N LEU A 49 -19.70 -2.77 13.07
CA LEU A 49 -18.80 -2.73 11.91
C LEU A 49 -19.07 -3.97 11.03
N LYS A 50 -19.54 -3.76 9.80
CA LYS A 50 -19.88 -4.82 8.83
C LYS A 50 -19.06 -4.75 7.57
N ASN A 51 -18.77 -3.54 7.08
CA ASN A 51 -18.04 -3.31 5.84
C ASN A 51 -16.64 -2.80 6.20
N ILE A 52 -15.71 -3.72 6.34
CA ILE A 52 -14.34 -3.42 6.77
C ILE A 52 -13.42 -3.57 5.56
N ILE A 53 -12.56 -2.58 5.34
CA ILE A 53 -11.61 -2.57 4.24
C ILE A 53 -10.19 -2.46 4.81
N GLU A 54 -9.28 -3.33 4.36
CA GLU A 54 -7.85 -3.18 4.54
C GLU A 54 -7.20 -2.70 3.26
N ILE A 55 -6.42 -1.62 3.33
CA ILE A 55 -5.64 -1.08 2.21
C ILE A 55 -4.19 -1.52 2.36
N GLY A 56 -3.57 -1.98 1.26
CA GLY A 56 -2.22 -2.54 1.26
C GLY A 56 -2.17 -3.86 2.03
N SER A 57 -3.11 -4.77 1.70
CA SER A 57 -3.30 -6.02 2.45
C SER A 57 -2.16 -7.03 2.27
N GLY A 58 -1.26 -6.80 1.31
CA GLY A 58 -0.20 -7.75 0.99
C GLY A 58 -0.75 -9.15 0.72
N THR A 59 -0.16 -10.16 1.34
CA THR A 59 -0.63 -11.56 1.23
C THR A 59 -1.85 -11.89 2.09
N GLY A 60 -2.36 -10.92 2.86
CA GLY A 60 -3.51 -11.10 3.73
C GLY A 60 -3.20 -11.70 5.10
N SER A 61 -1.94 -11.72 5.52
CA SER A 61 -1.52 -12.25 6.83
C SER A 61 -2.30 -11.63 7.99
N LEU A 62 -2.53 -10.31 7.95
CA LEU A 62 -3.29 -9.61 8.99
C LEU A 62 -4.78 -9.98 8.95
N ILE A 63 -5.40 -10.04 7.77
CA ILE A 63 -6.80 -10.46 7.61
C ILE A 63 -7.02 -11.86 8.20
N GLU A 64 -6.12 -12.80 7.89
CA GLU A 64 -6.20 -14.17 8.43
C GLU A 64 -6.10 -14.19 9.95
N GLN A 65 -5.19 -13.39 10.53
CA GLN A 65 -5.02 -13.31 11.99
C GLN A 65 -6.22 -12.65 12.69
N ILE A 66 -6.79 -11.61 12.07
CA ILE A 66 -8.03 -10.99 12.55
C ILE A 66 -9.16 -12.00 12.47
N GLY A 67 -9.24 -12.81 11.41
CA GLY A 67 -10.21 -13.88 11.27
C GLY A 67 -11.67 -13.41 11.20
N ILE A 68 -11.92 -12.22 10.68
CA ILE A 68 -13.24 -11.66 10.36
C ILE A 68 -13.44 -11.82 8.84
N LYS A 69 -14.45 -12.59 8.43
CA LYS A 69 -14.67 -12.94 7.01
C LYS A 69 -15.12 -11.77 6.14
N GLU A 70 -15.69 -10.76 6.75
CA GLU A 70 -16.26 -9.58 6.09
C GLU A 70 -15.20 -8.52 5.72
N ILE A 71 -13.92 -8.77 6.00
CA ILE A 71 -12.84 -7.85 5.59
C ILE A 71 -12.60 -8.00 4.09
N THR A 72 -12.65 -6.88 3.39
CA THR A 72 -12.30 -6.75 1.98
C THR A 72 -10.89 -6.20 1.85
N ALA A 73 -10.06 -6.80 1.01
CA ALA A 73 -8.71 -6.39 0.73
C ALA A 73 -8.65 -5.40 -0.45
N VAL A 74 -7.78 -4.41 -0.36
CA VAL A 74 -7.35 -3.58 -1.49
C VAL A 74 -5.83 -3.71 -1.60
N GLU A 75 -5.35 -4.22 -2.75
CA GLU A 75 -3.94 -4.50 -2.95
C GLU A 75 -3.53 -4.22 -4.42
N LEU A 76 -2.48 -3.44 -4.59
CA LEU A 76 -2.02 -3.02 -5.91
C LEU A 76 -1.12 -4.07 -6.60
N SER A 77 -0.33 -4.81 -5.82
CA SER A 77 0.54 -5.87 -6.33
C SER A 77 -0.29 -7.04 -6.87
N SER A 78 -0.08 -7.42 -8.14
CA SER A 78 -0.77 -8.55 -8.75
C SER A 78 -0.43 -9.89 -8.07
N THR A 79 0.83 -10.09 -7.73
CA THR A 79 1.31 -11.31 -7.04
C THR A 79 0.65 -11.46 -5.67
N ALA A 80 0.57 -10.38 -4.89
CA ALA A 80 -0.09 -10.41 -3.60
C ALA A 80 -1.61 -10.62 -3.72
N ARG A 81 -2.26 -10.01 -4.73
CA ARG A 81 -3.69 -10.26 -5.01
C ARG A 81 -3.99 -11.73 -5.33
N ASP A 82 -3.13 -12.38 -6.09
CA ASP A 82 -3.31 -13.81 -6.41
C ASP A 82 -3.31 -14.67 -5.14
N GLU A 83 -2.46 -14.35 -4.16
CA GLU A 83 -2.45 -15.03 -2.86
C GLU A 83 -3.74 -14.75 -2.06
N LEU A 84 -4.20 -13.51 -2.03
CA LEU A 84 -5.48 -13.14 -1.39
C LEU A 84 -6.66 -13.91 -1.99
N ILE A 85 -6.72 -14.00 -3.32
CA ILE A 85 -7.78 -14.73 -4.05
C ILE A 85 -7.72 -16.22 -3.74
N LYS A 86 -6.52 -16.85 -3.71
CA LYS A 86 -6.34 -18.24 -3.33
C LYS A 86 -6.84 -18.53 -1.90
N LYS A 87 -6.71 -17.58 -1.00
CA LYS A 87 -7.22 -17.62 0.38
C LYS A 87 -8.73 -17.36 0.48
N GLY A 88 -9.40 -17.04 -0.63
CA GLY A 88 -10.83 -16.72 -0.67
C GLY A 88 -11.17 -15.35 -0.09
N ILE A 89 -10.19 -14.45 0.00
CA ILE A 89 -10.39 -13.08 0.47
C ILE A 89 -10.91 -12.23 -0.69
N LYS A 90 -12.00 -11.49 -0.45
CA LYS A 90 -12.55 -10.56 -1.44
C LYS A 90 -11.55 -9.43 -1.66
N THR A 91 -11.11 -9.27 -2.91
CA THR A 91 -9.96 -8.41 -3.23
C THR A 91 -10.28 -7.47 -4.40
N TYR A 92 -9.78 -6.25 -4.30
CA TYR A 92 -9.83 -5.21 -5.34
C TYR A 92 -8.44 -4.64 -5.57
N THR A 93 -8.22 -4.06 -6.76
CA THR A 93 -6.93 -3.44 -7.11
C THR A 93 -6.81 -2.06 -6.48
N THR A 94 -7.88 -1.28 -6.53
CA THR A 94 -7.89 0.10 -6.02
C THR A 94 -9.12 0.38 -5.17
N ILE A 95 -9.02 1.35 -4.29
CA ILE A 95 -10.15 1.79 -3.46
C ILE A 95 -11.28 2.40 -4.30
N ASN A 96 -10.98 2.90 -5.49
CA ASN A 96 -11.97 3.48 -6.40
C ASN A 96 -12.98 2.45 -6.96
N GLU A 97 -12.64 1.17 -6.91
CA GLU A 97 -13.54 0.07 -7.29
C GLU A 97 -14.60 -0.22 -6.23
N LEU A 98 -14.47 0.38 -5.05
CA LEU A 98 -15.33 0.16 -3.92
C LEU A 98 -16.31 1.33 -3.71
N ASN A 99 -17.51 1.01 -3.24
CA ASN A 99 -18.40 2.03 -2.71
C ASN A 99 -18.01 2.32 -1.24
N THR A 100 -17.06 3.22 -1.04
CA THR A 100 -16.54 3.55 0.30
C THR A 100 -17.54 4.30 1.19
N ASN A 101 -18.61 4.86 0.61
CA ASN A 101 -19.67 5.53 1.38
C ASN A 101 -20.43 4.58 2.32
N THR A 102 -20.32 3.27 2.10
CA THR A 102 -20.94 2.24 2.93
C THR A 102 -19.96 1.52 3.84
N SER A 103 -18.70 1.95 3.86
CA SER A 103 -17.66 1.32 4.68
C SER A 103 -17.73 1.84 6.11
N ASP A 104 -17.69 0.93 7.07
CA ASP A 104 -17.74 1.25 8.50
C ASP A 104 -16.34 1.47 9.09
N LEU A 105 -15.34 0.81 8.48
CA LEU A 105 -13.93 0.91 8.86
C LEU A 105 -13.04 0.75 7.63
N ILE A 106 -12.10 1.66 7.47
CA ILE A 106 -10.99 1.54 6.52
C ILE A 106 -9.71 1.65 7.33
N PHE A 107 -8.81 0.70 7.17
CA PHE A 107 -7.52 0.70 7.84
C PHE A 107 -6.40 0.20 6.91
N GLY A 108 -5.16 0.46 7.28
CA GLY A 108 -3.97 -0.07 6.63
C GLY A 108 -2.88 -0.24 7.67
N ASN A 109 -2.04 -1.24 7.49
CA ASN A 109 -0.88 -1.51 8.33
C ASN A 109 0.39 -1.38 7.49
N GLU A 110 1.34 -0.55 7.95
CA GLU A 110 2.64 -0.38 7.28
C GLU A 110 2.51 -0.03 5.78
N ILE A 111 1.64 0.94 5.43
CA ILE A 111 1.36 1.30 4.04
C ILE A 111 1.94 2.66 3.63
N LEU A 112 2.13 3.59 4.58
CA LEU A 112 2.43 4.99 4.24
C LEU A 112 3.75 5.18 3.50
N ASP A 113 4.75 4.38 3.80
CA ASP A 113 6.06 4.36 3.15
C ASP A 113 6.02 3.71 1.75
N ASN A 114 4.96 3.00 1.44
CA ASN A 114 4.73 2.36 0.14
C ASN A 114 3.84 3.19 -0.79
N ILE A 115 3.29 4.30 -0.31
CA ILE A 115 2.49 5.21 -1.15
C ILE A 115 3.44 6.14 -1.91
N PRO A 116 3.36 6.18 -3.26
CA PRO A 116 4.13 7.14 -4.05
C PRO A 116 3.86 8.56 -3.57
N CYS A 117 4.92 9.30 -3.31
CA CYS A 117 4.83 10.69 -2.88
C CYS A 117 5.83 11.55 -3.64
N SER A 118 5.48 12.82 -3.79
CA SER A 118 6.38 13.88 -4.25
C SER A 118 7.07 14.55 -3.07
N ILE A 119 8.33 14.95 -3.25
CA ILE A 119 9.10 15.67 -2.25
C ILE A 119 9.19 17.13 -2.68
N GLY A 120 8.43 17.99 -2.02
CA GLY A 120 8.46 19.43 -2.24
C GLY A 120 9.55 20.11 -1.41
N ILE A 121 10.27 21.05 -2.02
CA ILE A 121 11.25 21.92 -1.36
C ILE A 121 10.82 23.36 -1.58
N TYR A 122 10.71 24.13 -0.50
CA TYR A 122 10.47 25.56 -0.60
C TYR A 122 11.80 26.32 -0.53
N ARG A 123 12.13 27.06 -1.60
CA ARG A 123 13.31 27.95 -1.68
C ARG A 123 13.04 29.12 -2.64
N ASP A 124 13.75 30.20 -2.48
CA ASP A 124 13.69 31.35 -3.39
C ASP A 124 12.27 31.86 -3.67
N GLN A 125 11.39 31.80 -2.65
CA GLN A 125 9.96 32.17 -2.70
C GLN A 125 9.10 31.27 -3.61
N GLY A 126 9.58 30.08 -4.01
CA GLY A 126 8.87 29.09 -4.84
C GLY A 126 8.92 27.68 -4.26
N TRP A 127 7.98 26.83 -4.70
CA TRP A 127 8.00 25.40 -4.47
C TRP A 127 8.68 24.69 -5.63
N TYR A 128 9.56 23.77 -5.32
CA TYR A 128 10.27 22.91 -6.26
C TYR A 128 10.04 21.45 -5.91
N GLU A 129 9.85 20.60 -6.92
CA GLU A 129 9.79 19.17 -6.73
C GLU A 129 11.17 18.53 -6.89
N LYS A 130 11.51 17.58 -6.03
CA LYS A 130 12.66 16.70 -6.22
C LYS A 130 12.33 15.62 -7.23
N VAL A 131 13.03 15.60 -8.35
CA VAL A 131 12.89 14.59 -9.38
C VAL A 131 14.22 13.83 -9.58
N VAL A 132 14.13 12.61 -10.07
CA VAL A 132 15.28 11.80 -10.50
C VAL A 132 15.27 11.79 -12.03
N LEU A 133 16.31 12.34 -12.63
CA LEU A 133 16.48 12.33 -14.07
C LEU A 133 17.61 11.36 -14.45
N LEU A 134 17.46 10.75 -15.62
CA LEU A 134 18.50 9.93 -16.23
C LEU A 134 19.21 10.78 -17.28
N GLU A 135 20.48 11.11 -17.04
CA GLU A 135 21.35 11.76 -18.03
C GLU A 135 22.49 10.81 -18.39
N ASP A 136 22.62 10.48 -19.68
CA ASP A 136 23.71 9.73 -20.29
C ASP A 136 24.12 8.41 -19.63
N THR A 137 23.43 7.71 -18.86
CA THR A 137 23.82 6.53 -18.08
C THR A 137 24.06 6.79 -16.59
N SER A 138 24.00 8.05 -16.13
CA SER A 138 24.05 8.37 -14.70
C SER A 138 22.69 8.84 -14.20
N CYS A 139 22.28 8.36 -13.02
CA CYS A 139 21.07 8.80 -12.34
C CYS A 139 21.41 10.01 -11.46
N LEU A 140 20.81 11.17 -11.75
CA LEU A 140 21.03 12.40 -11.00
C LEU A 140 19.73 12.88 -10.34
N LEU A 141 19.84 13.39 -9.12
CA LEU A 141 18.74 13.97 -8.38
C LEU A 141 18.67 15.48 -8.65
N TYR A 142 17.58 15.93 -9.26
CA TYR A 142 17.34 17.35 -9.55
C TYR A 142 16.14 17.89 -8.78
N THR A 143 16.05 19.22 -8.75
CA THR A 143 14.87 19.96 -8.32
C THR A 143 14.31 20.71 -9.53
N SER A 144 13.09 20.38 -9.95
CA SER A 144 12.36 21.14 -10.96
C SER A 144 11.46 22.21 -10.33
N ASP A 145 11.15 23.25 -11.09
CA ASP A 145 10.11 24.19 -10.68
C ASP A 145 8.74 23.54 -10.89
N ALA A 146 7.96 23.40 -9.82
CA ALA A 146 6.62 22.80 -9.88
C ALA A 146 5.64 23.61 -10.77
N ALA A 147 5.99 24.82 -11.17
CA ALA A 147 5.18 25.65 -12.05
C ALA A 147 5.32 25.29 -13.54
N ASP A 148 6.42 24.64 -13.94
CA ASP A 148 6.68 24.32 -15.36
C ASP A 148 5.97 23.06 -15.85
N GLU A 149 5.49 22.19 -14.96
CA GLU A 149 4.81 20.93 -15.34
C GLU A 149 3.30 21.05 -15.58
N CYS A 150 2.71 22.23 -15.35
CA CYS A 150 1.28 22.46 -15.61
C CYS A 150 0.94 22.78 -17.08
N HIS A 151 1.85 22.65 -18.01
CA HIS A 151 1.68 23.03 -19.42
C HIS A 151 1.98 21.94 -20.45
N SER A 152 1.76 20.67 -20.11
CA SER A 152 1.81 19.59 -21.12
C SER A 152 0.54 18.75 -21.12
#